data_e96495b8fa508ea61d13c7f71335930a
#
_entry.id   e96495b8fa508ea61d13c7f71335930a
#
_cell.length_a   1.000
_cell.length_b   1.000
_cell.length_c   1.000
_cell.angle_alpha   90.00
_cell.angle_beta   90.00
_cell.angle_gamma   90.00
#
_symmetry.space_group_name_H-M   'P 1'
#
loop_
_entity.id
_entity.type
_entity.pdbx_description
1 polymer ?
#
loop_
_entity_poly.entity_id
_entity_poly.type
_entity_poly.pdbx_seq_one_letter_code
_entity_poly.pdbx_strand_id
1 'polypeptide(L)'
;MSRRKIVAGNWKMNMTPSQAVALCAELKDLVKSDSVDVVYCVPAIDIVPVVEAVKGTNVQVGAENMYFEEKGAFTCEIAANMLVDAGVKYVIIGHSERRDYFKEDDALLNKKVKKAFEAGLTPILCCGESLEQREMGVTMDWIRFQIKSDLVGVTADQVKKMVIAYEPIWAIGTGKTATTEQAQEVCKGIRDCIAEVYDKATAEEVRIQYGGSVNAGNAAELFAQPDIDGGLVGGASLKADFGKIVNY
;
A
#
# COMPACT_ATOMS: atom_id res chain seq x y z
N MET A 1 -0.09 20.47 9.90
CA MET A 1 0.38 20.48 8.49
C MET A 1 -0.37 19.38 7.76
N SER A 2 -0.74 19.56 6.48
CA SER A 2 -1.37 18.48 5.73
C SER A 2 -0.33 17.38 5.45
N ARG A 3 -0.70 16.12 5.62
CA ARG A 3 0.14 14.97 5.24
C ARG A 3 0.38 14.96 3.73
N ARG A 4 1.59 14.62 3.32
CA ARG A 4 1.92 14.50 1.90
C ARG A 4 1.17 13.31 1.31
N LYS A 5 0.46 13.53 0.22
CA LYS A 5 -0.30 12.49 -0.47
C LYS A 5 0.62 11.44 -1.09
N ILE A 6 0.14 10.20 -1.20
CA ILE A 6 0.87 9.09 -1.80
C ILE A 6 -0.06 8.25 -2.68
N VAL A 7 0.31 8.06 -3.93
CA VAL A 7 -0.41 7.20 -4.88
C VAL A 7 0.52 6.06 -5.29
N ALA A 8 0.18 4.86 -4.85
CA ALA A 8 0.93 3.65 -5.14
C ALA A 8 0.15 2.77 -6.13
N GLY A 9 0.77 2.39 -7.23
CA GLY A 9 0.24 1.40 -8.16
C GLY A 9 0.64 0.00 -7.69
N ASN A 10 -0.33 -0.84 -7.36
CA ASN A 10 -0.12 -2.27 -7.17
C ASN A 10 -0.37 -2.99 -8.50
N TRP A 11 0.71 -3.39 -9.17
CA TRP A 11 0.61 -4.01 -10.49
C TRP A 11 0.12 -5.44 -10.43
N LYS A 12 0.21 -6.06 -9.24
CA LYS A 12 -0.15 -7.46 -9.01
C LYS A 12 0.59 -8.38 -9.99
N MET A 13 0.05 -9.53 -10.33
CA MET A 13 0.66 -10.48 -11.28
C MET A 13 0.39 -10.04 -12.74
N ASN A 14 0.93 -8.89 -13.12
CA ASN A 14 0.82 -8.35 -14.48
C ASN A 14 2.16 -7.84 -14.99
N MET A 15 2.28 -7.75 -16.28
CA MET A 15 3.45 -7.32 -17.06
C MET A 15 4.58 -8.36 -17.08
N THR A 16 5.25 -8.40 -18.21
CA THR A 16 6.58 -8.99 -18.37
C THR A 16 7.62 -7.85 -18.22
N PRO A 17 8.90 -8.14 -17.99
CA PRO A 17 9.92 -7.09 -17.87
C PRO A 17 9.94 -6.08 -19.01
N SER A 18 9.76 -6.54 -20.26
CA SER A 18 9.71 -5.65 -21.42
C SER A 18 8.46 -4.75 -21.42
N GLN A 19 7.30 -5.31 -21.01
CA GLN A 19 6.05 -4.55 -20.90
C GLN A 19 6.13 -3.54 -19.73
N ALA A 20 6.75 -3.93 -18.63
CA ALA A 20 6.97 -3.06 -17.47
C ALA A 20 7.80 -1.82 -17.83
N VAL A 21 8.91 -2.01 -18.56
CA VAL A 21 9.75 -0.90 -19.05
C VAL A 21 8.97 -0.01 -20.03
N ALA A 22 8.19 -0.60 -20.94
CA ALA A 22 7.36 0.16 -21.88
C ALA A 22 6.29 1.00 -21.16
N LEU A 23 5.63 0.43 -20.15
CA LEU A 23 4.65 1.14 -19.32
C LEU A 23 5.31 2.29 -18.54
N CYS A 24 6.50 2.10 -17.97
CA CYS A 24 7.25 3.18 -17.31
C CYS A 24 7.53 4.35 -18.27
N ALA A 25 7.90 4.06 -19.50
CA ALA A 25 8.15 5.08 -20.53
C ALA A 25 6.86 5.83 -20.89
N GLU A 26 5.73 5.13 -21.04
CA GLU A 26 4.42 5.72 -21.30
C GLU A 26 3.97 6.63 -20.16
N LEU A 27 4.12 6.19 -18.91
CA LEU A 27 3.65 6.93 -17.72
C LEU A 27 4.59 8.08 -17.29
N LYS A 28 5.83 8.10 -17.72
CA LYS A 28 6.90 8.98 -17.23
C LYS A 28 6.48 10.45 -17.11
N ASP A 29 5.85 10.99 -18.15
CA ASP A 29 5.44 12.40 -18.17
C ASP A 29 4.05 12.61 -17.56
N LEU A 30 3.25 11.57 -17.46
CA LEU A 30 1.89 11.63 -16.93
C LEU A 30 1.85 11.64 -15.39
N VAL A 31 2.87 11.08 -14.72
CA VAL A 31 2.91 10.94 -13.25
C VAL A 31 3.84 11.94 -12.58
N LYS A 32 4.30 12.97 -13.29
CA LYS A 32 5.09 14.05 -12.69
C LYS A 32 4.24 14.80 -11.66
N SER A 33 4.73 14.87 -10.43
CA SER A 33 4.09 15.59 -9.35
C SER A 33 5.14 16.01 -8.30
N ASP A 34 5.05 17.26 -7.86
CA ASP A 34 5.88 17.77 -6.76
C ASP A 34 5.17 17.62 -5.40
N SER A 35 3.86 17.36 -5.40
CA SER A 35 3.01 17.31 -4.20
C SER A 35 2.60 15.92 -3.79
N VAL A 36 2.77 14.91 -4.66
CA VAL A 36 2.36 13.52 -4.44
C VAL A 36 3.58 12.60 -4.53
N ASP A 37 3.73 11.68 -3.58
CA ASP A 37 4.66 10.58 -3.71
C ASP A 37 4.07 9.51 -4.65
N VAL A 38 4.78 9.17 -5.71
CA VAL A 38 4.35 8.17 -6.69
C VAL A 38 5.17 6.90 -6.52
N VAL A 39 4.50 5.76 -6.35
CA VAL A 39 5.15 4.46 -6.14
C VAL A 39 4.63 3.45 -7.15
N TYR A 40 5.54 2.69 -7.78
CA TYR A 40 5.20 1.50 -8.55
C TYR A 40 5.56 0.25 -7.74
N CYS A 41 4.56 -0.45 -7.21
CA CYS A 41 4.74 -1.75 -6.58
C CYS A 41 4.56 -2.81 -7.66
N VAL A 42 5.65 -3.50 -7.97
CA VAL A 42 5.76 -4.36 -9.15
C VAL A 42 6.13 -5.81 -8.79
N PRO A 43 5.79 -6.79 -9.64
CA PRO A 43 6.26 -8.16 -9.49
C PRO A 43 7.78 -8.24 -9.31
N ALA A 44 8.25 -9.22 -8.54
CA ALA A 44 9.66 -9.36 -8.22
C ALA A 44 10.59 -9.41 -9.46
N ILE A 45 10.12 -10.04 -10.54
CA ILE A 45 10.86 -10.15 -11.81
C ILE A 45 11.03 -8.79 -12.52
N ASP A 46 10.18 -7.81 -12.20
CA ASP A 46 10.15 -6.50 -12.84
C ASP A 46 10.89 -5.42 -12.03
N ILE A 47 11.29 -5.72 -10.78
CA ILE A 47 11.90 -4.73 -9.88
C ILE A 47 13.13 -4.08 -10.51
N VAL A 48 14.12 -4.85 -10.91
CA VAL A 48 15.38 -4.31 -11.44
C VAL A 48 15.17 -3.50 -12.72
N PRO A 49 14.47 -4.02 -13.76
CA PRO A 49 14.22 -3.24 -14.96
C PRO A 49 13.37 -1.98 -14.72
N VAL A 50 12.42 -2.00 -13.78
CA VAL A 50 11.60 -0.81 -13.44
C VAL A 50 12.44 0.21 -12.67
N VAL A 51 13.27 -0.19 -11.71
CA VAL A 51 14.20 0.72 -11.02
C VAL A 51 15.09 1.46 -12.01
N GLU A 52 15.65 0.77 -13.01
CA GLU A 52 16.44 1.41 -14.05
C GLU A 52 15.60 2.36 -14.92
N ALA A 53 14.37 1.95 -15.30
CA ALA A 53 13.51 2.74 -16.18
C ALA A 53 13.02 4.05 -15.54
N VAL A 54 12.87 4.09 -14.21
CA VAL A 54 12.39 5.29 -13.49
C VAL A 54 13.51 6.19 -12.95
N LYS A 55 14.78 5.87 -13.21
CA LYS A 55 15.91 6.71 -12.79
C LYS A 55 15.75 8.16 -13.26
N GLY A 56 16.01 9.10 -12.35
CA GLY A 56 15.89 10.54 -12.64
C GLY A 56 14.46 11.05 -12.72
N THR A 57 13.47 10.25 -12.33
CA THR A 57 12.07 10.68 -12.16
C THR A 57 11.71 10.83 -10.67
N ASN A 58 10.49 11.30 -10.36
CA ASN A 58 9.94 11.34 -9.01
C ASN A 58 9.33 10.00 -8.56
N VAL A 59 9.34 8.97 -9.39
CA VAL A 59 8.74 7.68 -9.09
C VAL A 59 9.66 6.84 -8.19
N GLN A 60 9.11 6.27 -7.14
CA GLN A 60 9.77 5.27 -6.29
C GLN A 60 9.29 3.87 -6.65
N VAL A 61 10.14 2.87 -6.45
CA VAL A 61 9.77 1.47 -6.70
C VAL A 61 9.47 0.77 -5.39
N GLY A 62 8.39 0.00 -5.39
CA GLY A 62 7.96 -0.88 -4.31
C GLY A 62 7.97 -2.34 -4.76
N ALA A 63 8.09 -3.24 -3.79
CA ALA A 63 7.84 -4.66 -3.96
C ALA A 63 6.41 -5.01 -3.52
N GLU A 64 5.84 -6.07 -4.07
CA GLU A 64 4.49 -6.54 -3.73
C GLU A 64 4.46 -7.48 -2.52
N ASN A 65 5.62 -7.95 -2.06
CA ASN A 65 5.80 -8.78 -0.89
C ASN A 65 7.28 -8.87 -0.50
N MET A 66 7.56 -9.36 0.71
CA MET A 66 8.88 -9.79 1.18
C MET A 66 8.74 -10.86 2.25
N TYR A 67 9.84 -11.56 2.54
CA TYR A 67 9.93 -12.46 3.68
C TYR A 67 10.69 -11.82 4.83
N PHE A 68 10.49 -12.32 6.04
CA PHE A 68 11.09 -11.75 7.26
C PHE A 68 12.47 -12.30 7.59
N GLU A 69 12.90 -13.40 6.97
CA GLU A 69 14.24 -13.94 7.13
C GLU A 69 15.23 -13.27 6.16
N GLU A 70 16.50 -13.16 6.57
CA GLU A 70 17.54 -12.53 5.74
C GLU A 70 18.04 -13.45 4.62
N LYS A 71 18.05 -14.73 4.86
CA LYS A 71 18.48 -15.79 3.94
C LYS A 71 18.08 -17.16 4.47
N GLY A 72 18.08 -18.17 3.62
CA GLY A 72 17.87 -19.54 4.07
C GLY A 72 17.11 -20.42 3.08
N ALA A 73 16.63 -21.57 3.56
CA ALA A 73 15.89 -22.54 2.78
C ALA A 73 14.40 -22.15 2.66
N PHE A 74 14.15 -21.02 2.04
CA PHE A 74 12.82 -20.43 1.82
C PHE A 74 12.60 -20.24 0.33
N THR A 75 12.49 -21.34 -0.40
CA THR A 75 12.36 -21.33 -1.86
C THR A 75 11.23 -20.44 -2.32
N CYS A 76 11.51 -19.52 -3.26
CA CYS A 76 10.61 -18.49 -3.83
C CYS A 76 10.46 -17.21 -3.00
N GLU A 77 10.86 -17.18 -1.73
CA GLU A 77 10.79 -15.97 -0.92
C GLU A 77 11.93 -14.99 -1.26
N ILE A 78 11.65 -13.71 -1.06
CA ILE A 78 12.59 -12.61 -1.31
C ILE A 78 12.85 -11.89 0.00
N ALA A 79 14.12 -11.84 0.40
CA ALA A 79 14.53 -11.17 1.62
C ALA A 79 14.58 -9.64 1.46
N ALA A 80 14.41 -8.90 2.55
CA ALA A 80 14.42 -7.45 2.56
C ALA A 80 15.75 -6.87 2.02
N ASN A 81 16.88 -7.47 2.34
CA ASN A 81 18.20 -7.02 1.84
C ASN A 81 18.32 -7.15 0.31
N MET A 82 17.69 -8.16 -0.31
CA MET A 82 17.65 -8.31 -1.77
C MET A 82 16.86 -7.16 -2.42
N LEU A 83 15.76 -6.75 -1.79
CA LEU A 83 14.94 -5.63 -2.25
C LEU A 83 15.69 -4.30 -2.14
N VAL A 84 16.38 -4.08 -1.02
CA VAL A 84 17.17 -2.86 -0.81
C VAL A 84 18.30 -2.76 -1.82
N ASP A 85 19.04 -3.84 -2.05
CA ASP A 85 20.12 -3.91 -3.05
C ASP A 85 19.61 -3.63 -4.46
N ALA A 86 18.40 -4.12 -4.78
CA ALA A 86 17.73 -3.85 -6.06
C ALA A 86 17.20 -2.41 -6.19
N GLY A 87 17.26 -1.56 -5.14
CA GLY A 87 16.83 -0.16 -5.18
C GLY A 87 15.39 0.10 -4.76
N VAL A 88 14.71 -0.90 -4.20
CA VAL A 88 13.32 -0.78 -3.69
C VAL A 88 13.28 0.14 -2.47
N LYS A 89 12.21 0.92 -2.34
CA LYS A 89 11.95 1.83 -1.20
C LYS A 89 10.71 1.45 -0.40
N TYR A 90 9.70 0.87 -1.04
CA TYR A 90 8.44 0.50 -0.42
C TYR A 90 8.20 -1.00 -0.54
N VAL A 91 7.37 -1.54 0.35
CA VAL A 91 6.92 -2.93 0.22
C VAL A 91 5.49 -3.08 0.70
N ILE A 92 4.63 -3.69 -0.13
CA ILE A 92 3.27 -4.06 0.28
C ILE A 92 3.37 -5.27 1.21
N ILE A 93 2.70 -5.19 2.36
CA ILE A 93 2.62 -6.28 3.34
C ILE A 93 1.16 -6.52 3.69
N GLY A 94 0.73 -7.77 3.67
CA GLY A 94 -0.60 -8.16 4.10
C GLY A 94 -1.73 -7.80 3.13
N HIS A 95 -1.43 -7.62 1.82
CA HIS A 95 -2.48 -7.46 0.81
C HIS A 95 -3.52 -8.57 0.92
N SER A 96 -4.80 -8.24 0.73
CA SER A 96 -5.92 -9.18 0.91
C SER A 96 -5.75 -10.49 0.14
N GLU A 97 -5.21 -10.46 -1.08
CA GLU A 97 -4.90 -11.66 -1.87
C GLU A 97 -3.87 -12.57 -1.17
N ARG A 98 -2.90 -12.01 -0.47
CA ARG A 98 -1.91 -12.81 0.26
C ARG A 98 -2.48 -13.39 1.55
N ARG A 99 -3.31 -12.62 2.25
CA ARG A 99 -4.05 -13.12 3.41
C ARG A 99 -4.99 -14.26 3.02
N ASP A 100 -5.70 -14.13 1.91
CA ASP A 100 -6.69 -15.11 1.47
C ASP A 100 -6.09 -16.32 0.77
N TYR A 101 -5.35 -16.14 -0.31
CA TYR A 101 -4.83 -17.26 -1.12
C TYR A 101 -3.63 -17.94 -0.50
N PHE A 102 -2.74 -17.19 0.15
CA PHE A 102 -1.48 -17.69 0.73
C PHE A 102 -1.53 -17.84 2.26
N LYS A 103 -2.67 -17.53 2.88
CA LYS A 103 -2.92 -17.72 4.32
C LYS A 103 -1.91 -16.99 5.22
N GLU A 104 -1.44 -15.83 4.79
CA GLU A 104 -0.59 -14.98 5.61
C GLU A 104 -1.40 -14.40 6.77
N ASP A 105 -1.08 -14.80 7.98
CA ASP A 105 -1.72 -14.33 9.21
C ASP A 105 -1.03 -13.08 9.80
N ASP A 106 -1.69 -12.39 10.74
CA ASP A 106 -1.17 -11.18 11.35
C ASP A 106 0.14 -11.40 12.13
N ALA A 107 0.38 -12.60 12.66
CA ALA A 107 1.64 -12.92 13.34
C ALA A 107 2.82 -12.95 12.36
N LEU A 108 2.62 -13.50 11.16
CA LEU A 108 3.59 -13.47 10.07
C LEU A 108 3.78 -12.04 9.56
N LEU A 109 2.69 -11.28 9.40
CA LEU A 109 2.74 -9.91 8.89
C LEU A 109 3.47 -8.97 9.86
N ASN A 110 3.27 -9.12 11.16
CA ASN A 110 4.05 -8.38 12.17
C ASN A 110 5.57 -8.59 12.01
N LYS A 111 6.01 -9.84 11.77
CA LYS A 111 7.44 -10.13 11.51
C LYS A 111 7.92 -9.41 10.25
N LYS A 112 7.13 -9.44 9.17
CA LYS A 112 7.46 -8.74 7.91
C LYS A 112 7.55 -7.23 8.10
N VAL A 113 6.60 -6.61 8.82
CA VAL A 113 6.60 -5.16 9.12
C VAL A 113 7.86 -4.76 9.87
N LYS A 114 8.22 -5.49 10.94
CA LYS A 114 9.45 -5.24 11.69
C LYS A 114 10.69 -5.36 10.82
N LYS A 115 10.76 -6.43 10.01
CA LYS A 115 11.90 -6.67 9.12
C LYS A 115 12.04 -5.62 8.04
N ALA A 116 10.92 -5.11 7.50
CA ALA A 116 10.94 -4.01 6.55
C ALA A 116 11.57 -2.76 7.16
N PHE A 117 11.18 -2.38 8.37
CA PHE A 117 11.79 -1.25 9.08
C PHE A 117 13.27 -1.46 9.39
N GLU A 118 13.67 -2.65 9.85
CA GLU A 118 15.07 -3.00 10.09
C GLU A 118 15.94 -2.82 8.83
N ALA A 119 15.40 -3.16 7.67
CA ALA A 119 16.08 -3.02 6.39
C ALA A 119 16.02 -1.60 5.79
N GLY A 120 15.27 -0.69 6.39
CA GLY A 120 15.08 0.68 5.87
C GLY A 120 14.05 0.80 4.74
N LEU A 121 13.20 -0.21 4.56
CA LEU A 121 12.05 -0.14 3.66
C LEU A 121 10.87 0.54 4.34
N THR A 122 10.01 1.18 3.56
CA THR A 122 8.74 1.74 4.00
C THR A 122 7.62 0.72 3.76
N PRO A 123 7.01 0.13 4.82
CA PRO A 123 5.87 -0.76 4.65
C PRO A 123 4.64 0.00 4.16
N ILE A 124 3.91 -0.61 3.22
CA ILE A 124 2.51 -0.32 2.90
C ILE A 124 1.71 -1.49 3.47
N LEU A 125 1.23 -1.33 4.70
CA LEU A 125 0.50 -2.38 5.42
C LEU A 125 -0.98 -2.36 5.03
N CYS A 126 -1.46 -3.47 4.47
CA CYS A 126 -2.85 -3.61 4.05
C CYS A 126 -3.70 -4.23 5.17
N CYS A 127 -4.87 -3.64 5.38
CA CYS A 127 -5.92 -4.17 6.24
C CYS A 127 -7.28 -4.01 5.57
N GLY A 128 -8.24 -4.85 5.92
CA GLY A 128 -9.56 -4.79 5.31
C GLY A 128 -10.50 -5.87 5.80
N GLU A 129 -11.79 -5.65 5.61
CA GLU A 129 -12.85 -6.56 5.98
C GLU A 129 -13.51 -7.22 4.76
N SER A 130 -14.02 -8.42 4.97
CA SER A 130 -14.89 -9.12 4.03
C SER A 130 -16.30 -8.52 4.00
N LEU A 131 -17.10 -8.87 2.99
CA LEU A 131 -18.50 -8.49 2.93
C LEU A 131 -19.27 -9.01 4.13
N GLU A 132 -19.04 -10.25 4.53
CA GLU A 132 -19.69 -10.87 5.69
C GLU A 132 -19.42 -10.07 6.98
N GLN A 133 -18.15 -9.70 7.23
CA GLN A 133 -17.78 -8.89 8.39
C GLN A 133 -18.44 -7.52 8.38
N ARG A 134 -18.58 -6.91 7.19
CA ARG A 134 -19.26 -5.63 7.04
C ARG A 134 -20.76 -5.75 7.32
N GLU A 135 -21.41 -6.77 6.78
CA GLU A 135 -22.85 -7.04 6.99
C GLU A 135 -23.16 -7.40 8.45
N MET A 136 -22.24 -8.05 9.15
CA MET A 136 -22.31 -8.30 10.59
C MET A 136 -22.08 -7.05 11.45
N GLY A 137 -21.66 -5.93 10.88
CA GLY A 137 -21.38 -4.70 11.61
C GLY A 137 -20.09 -4.71 12.43
N VAL A 138 -19.16 -5.64 12.15
CA VAL A 138 -17.89 -5.79 12.89
C VAL A 138 -16.68 -5.23 12.15
N THR A 139 -16.90 -4.40 11.12
CA THR A 139 -15.80 -3.80 10.32
C THR A 139 -14.70 -3.22 11.19
N MET A 140 -15.02 -2.32 12.10
CA MET A 140 -14.02 -1.65 12.90
C MET A 140 -13.36 -2.54 13.95
N ASP A 141 -14.07 -3.52 14.51
CA ASP A 141 -13.50 -4.51 15.42
C ASP A 141 -12.43 -5.34 14.70
N TRP A 142 -12.75 -5.78 13.47
CA TRP A 142 -11.83 -6.55 12.62
C TRP A 142 -10.59 -5.73 12.21
N ILE A 143 -10.79 -4.52 11.69
CA ILE A 143 -9.70 -3.61 11.29
C ILE A 143 -8.79 -3.30 12.49
N ARG A 144 -9.36 -2.98 13.65
CA ARG A 144 -8.61 -2.73 14.89
C ARG A 144 -7.81 -3.94 15.34
N PHE A 145 -8.37 -5.14 15.20
CA PHE A 145 -7.65 -6.38 15.48
C PHE A 145 -6.43 -6.53 14.57
N GLN A 146 -6.58 -6.37 13.25
CA GLN A 146 -5.47 -6.43 12.30
C GLN A 146 -4.38 -5.39 12.63
N ILE A 147 -4.75 -4.12 12.76
CA ILE A 147 -3.80 -3.04 13.05
C ILE A 147 -3.04 -3.31 14.37
N LYS A 148 -3.75 -3.68 15.44
CA LYS A 148 -3.11 -3.95 16.74
C LYS A 148 -2.19 -5.15 16.66
N SER A 149 -2.56 -6.21 15.95
CA SER A 149 -1.76 -7.44 15.80
C SER A 149 -0.52 -7.20 14.94
N ASP A 150 -0.70 -6.55 13.78
CA ASP A 150 0.38 -6.29 12.82
C ASP A 150 1.45 -5.33 13.38
N LEU A 151 1.07 -4.45 14.31
CA LEU A 151 1.96 -3.43 14.89
C LEU A 151 2.52 -3.77 16.28
N VAL A 152 2.32 -4.97 16.79
CA VAL A 152 2.90 -5.39 18.09
C VAL A 152 4.41 -5.17 18.11
N GLY A 153 4.89 -4.31 19.04
CA GLY A 153 6.31 -4.03 19.21
C GLY A 153 6.94 -3.14 18.13
N VAL A 154 6.15 -2.55 17.23
CA VAL A 154 6.58 -1.49 16.31
C VAL A 154 6.56 -0.16 17.08
N THR A 155 7.60 0.66 16.96
CA THR A 155 7.69 1.94 17.69
C THR A 155 6.87 3.04 17.02
N ALA A 156 6.49 4.08 17.78
CA ALA A 156 5.80 5.25 17.25
C ALA A 156 6.57 5.91 16.08
N ASP A 157 7.90 6.05 16.19
CA ASP A 157 8.74 6.64 15.16
C ASP A 157 8.81 5.80 13.87
N GLN A 158 8.63 4.49 13.97
CA GLN A 158 8.48 3.60 12.82
C GLN A 158 7.10 3.78 12.18
N VAL A 159 6.03 3.76 12.99
CA VAL A 159 4.65 3.89 12.52
C VAL A 159 4.43 5.21 11.79
N LYS A 160 5.00 6.33 12.23
CA LYS A 160 4.95 7.63 11.53
C LYS A 160 5.47 7.56 10.08
N LYS A 161 6.37 6.63 9.79
CA LYS A 161 7.02 6.51 8.48
C LYS A 161 6.34 5.53 7.54
N MET A 162 5.42 4.70 8.04
CA MET A 162 4.72 3.73 7.22
C MET A 162 3.52 4.32 6.49
N VAL A 163 2.94 3.50 5.64
CA VAL A 163 1.64 3.72 5.01
C VAL A 163 0.71 2.59 5.41
N ILE A 164 -0.54 2.90 5.69
CA ILE A 164 -1.59 1.89 5.90
C ILE A 164 -2.55 1.98 4.72
N ALA A 165 -2.86 0.86 4.08
CA ALA A 165 -3.80 0.78 2.97
C ALA A 165 -5.07 0.05 3.43
N TYR A 166 -6.19 0.77 3.44
CA TYR A 166 -7.49 0.18 3.72
C TYR A 166 -8.08 -0.45 2.45
N GLU A 167 -8.29 -1.74 2.49
CA GLU A 167 -8.85 -2.53 1.41
C GLU A 167 -10.25 -3.05 1.79
N PRO A 168 -11.37 -2.41 1.38
CA PRO A 168 -12.68 -3.04 1.45
C PRO A 168 -12.70 -4.25 0.51
N ILE A 169 -12.41 -5.47 1.02
CA ILE A 169 -12.21 -6.67 0.19
C ILE A 169 -13.42 -6.94 -0.70
N TRP A 170 -14.62 -6.64 -0.20
CA TRP A 170 -15.87 -6.75 -0.91
C TRP A 170 -16.03 -5.79 -2.11
N ALA A 171 -15.17 -4.77 -2.22
CA ALA A 171 -15.15 -3.80 -3.31
C ALA A 171 -13.94 -3.97 -4.25
N ILE A 172 -13.11 -5.02 -4.07
CA ILE A 172 -11.95 -5.27 -4.92
C ILE A 172 -12.32 -6.25 -6.03
N GLY A 173 -12.31 -5.78 -7.29
CA GLY A 173 -12.56 -6.64 -8.45
C GLY A 173 -13.99 -7.19 -8.58
N THR A 174 -14.92 -6.72 -7.75
CA THR A 174 -16.32 -7.22 -7.71
C THR A 174 -17.31 -6.37 -8.51
N GLY A 175 -16.85 -5.21 -9.00
CA GLY A 175 -17.72 -4.19 -9.59
C GLY A 175 -18.47 -3.34 -8.57
N LYS A 176 -18.41 -3.66 -7.27
CA LYS A 176 -18.89 -2.81 -6.17
C LYS A 176 -17.82 -1.77 -5.82
N THR A 177 -18.25 -0.61 -5.36
CA THR A 177 -17.35 0.45 -4.90
C THR A 177 -17.87 0.95 -3.56
N ALA A 178 -16.99 1.11 -2.58
CA ALA A 178 -17.35 1.80 -1.35
C ALA A 178 -17.66 3.28 -1.69
N THR A 179 -18.62 3.86 -0.98
CA THR A 179 -18.84 5.31 -1.10
C THR A 179 -17.67 6.07 -0.47
N THR A 180 -17.51 7.33 -0.82
CA THR A 180 -16.47 8.19 -0.26
C THR A 180 -16.60 8.29 1.27
N GLU A 181 -17.83 8.37 1.78
CA GLU A 181 -18.13 8.41 3.21
C GLU A 181 -17.73 7.09 3.91
N GLN A 182 -18.02 5.95 3.28
CA GLN A 182 -17.63 4.64 3.82
C GLN A 182 -16.11 4.48 3.88
N ALA A 183 -15.41 4.94 2.83
CA ALA A 183 -13.94 4.94 2.81
C ALA A 183 -13.36 5.86 3.89
N GLN A 184 -13.91 7.07 4.03
CA GLN A 184 -13.52 8.04 5.05
C GLN A 184 -13.77 7.52 6.47
N GLU A 185 -14.93 6.92 6.72
CA GLU A 185 -15.29 6.36 8.03
C GLU A 185 -14.24 5.36 8.52
N VAL A 186 -13.86 4.41 7.66
CA VAL A 186 -12.89 3.37 8.04
C VAL A 186 -11.47 3.94 8.12
N CYS A 187 -11.06 4.80 7.20
CA CYS A 187 -9.73 5.44 7.28
C CYS A 187 -9.60 6.30 8.56
N LYS A 188 -10.66 7.00 8.96
CA LYS A 188 -10.71 7.69 10.24
C LYS A 188 -10.58 6.72 11.40
N GLY A 189 -11.33 5.61 11.38
CA GLY A 189 -11.27 4.58 12.42
C GLY A 189 -9.88 3.94 12.56
N ILE A 190 -9.15 3.75 11.45
CA ILE A 190 -7.74 3.33 11.46
C ILE A 190 -6.88 4.38 12.18
N ARG A 191 -7.04 5.66 11.85
CA ARG A 191 -6.31 6.75 12.49
C ARG A 191 -6.60 6.85 13.97
N ASP A 192 -7.87 6.72 14.36
CA ASP A 192 -8.29 6.68 15.77
C ASP A 192 -7.67 5.47 16.49
N CYS A 193 -7.58 4.30 15.86
CA CYS A 193 -6.90 3.13 16.40
C CYS A 193 -5.40 3.37 16.63
N ILE A 194 -4.71 4.02 15.70
CA ILE A 194 -3.30 4.40 15.86
C ILE A 194 -3.14 5.39 17.03
N ALA A 195 -4.05 6.36 17.16
CA ALA A 195 -4.03 7.32 18.27
C ALA A 195 -4.22 6.64 19.63
N GLU A 196 -5.04 5.59 19.70
CA GLU A 196 -5.26 4.79 20.91
C GLU A 196 -4.04 3.93 21.27
N VAL A 197 -3.39 3.30 20.26
CA VAL A 197 -2.25 2.39 20.48
C VAL A 197 -0.97 3.16 20.83
N TYR A 198 -0.77 4.31 20.22
CA TYR A 198 0.42 5.14 20.38
C TYR A 198 0.08 6.48 21.01
N ASP A 199 -0.25 7.46 20.20
CA ASP A 199 -0.70 8.80 20.59
C ASP A 199 -1.27 9.54 19.37
N LYS A 200 -1.94 10.66 19.64
CA LYS A 200 -2.56 11.49 18.61
C LYS A 200 -1.54 12.09 17.63
N ALA A 201 -0.35 12.49 18.12
CA ALA A 201 0.69 13.08 17.27
C ALA A 201 1.20 12.04 16.25
N THR A 202 1.43 10.80 16.70
CA THR A 202 1.79 9.69 15.81
C THR A 202 0.71 9.44 14.76
N ALA A 203 -0.56 9.37 15.16
CA ALA A 203 -1.68 9.14 14.26
C ALA A 203 -1.82 10.23 13.17
N GLU A 204 -1.52 11.49 13.52
CA GLU A 204 -1.57 12.60 12.57
C GLU A 204 -0.44 12.56 11.52
N GLU A 205 0.63 11.83 11.76
CA GLU A 205 1.73 11.69 10.80
C GLU A 205 1.59 10.49 9.87
N VAL A 206 0.90 9.42 10.31
CA VAL A 206 0.69 8.20 9.50
C VAL A 206 -0.14 8.51 8.26
N ARG A 207 0.33 8.06 7.11
CA ARG A 207 -0.41 8.17 5.85
C ARG A 207 -1.33 6.97 5.67
N ILE A 208 -2.58 7.23 5.32
CA ILE A 208 -3.59 6.20 5.10
C ILE A 208 -4.06 6.28 3.65
N GLN A 209 -3.93 5.19 2.91
CA GLN A 209 -4.40 5.04 1.54
C GLN A 209 -5.76 4.33 1.52
N TYR A 210 -6.61 4.70 0.57
CA TYR A 210 -7.74 3.88 0.18
C TYR A 210 -7.30 2.87 -0.89
N GLY A 211 -7.51 1.59 -0.64
CA GLY A 211 -7.08 0.47 -1.49
C GLY A 211 -8.24 -0.26 -2.19
N GLY A 212 -9.45 0.29 -2.17
CA GLY A 212 -10.55 -0.20 -2.97
C GLY A 212 -10.47 0.27 -4.43
N SER A 213 -11.60 0.33 -5.12
CA SER A 213 -11.66 0.74 -6.53
C SER A 213 -11.39 2.24 -6.69
N VAL A 214 -10.12 2.61 -6.93
CA VAL A 214 -9.71 3.98 -7.28
C VAL A 214 -9.56 4.11 -8.79
N ASN A 215 -10.09 5.18 -9.35
CA ASN A 215 -9.99 5.52 -10.77
C ASN A 215 -9.95 7.04 -10.97
N ALA A 216 -9.73 7.49 -12.21
CA ALA A 216 -9.64 8.92 -12.53
C ALA A 216 -10.92 9.72 -12.21
N GLY A 217 -12.08 9.06 -12.13
CA GLY A 217 -13.37 9.72 -11.87
C GLY A 217 -13.67 9.94 -10.39
N ASN A 218 -13.04 9.17 -9.47
CA ASN A 218 -13.31 9.26 -8.03
C ASN A 218 -12.11 9.68 -7.18
N ALA A 219 -10.91 9.72 -7.76
CA ALA A 219 -9.68 10.03 -7.03
C ALA A 219 -9.74 11.39 -6.32
N ALA A 220 -10.20 12.45 -7.00
CA ALA A 220 -10.29 13.79 -6.43
C ALA A 220 -11.21 13.84 -5.20
N GLU A 221 -12.37 13.20 -5.26
CA GLU A 221 -13.33 13.17 -4.15
C GLU A 221 -12.81 12.36 -2.96
N LEU A 222 -12.23 11.19 -3.23
CA LEU A 222 -11.61 10.33 -2.21
C LEU A 222 -10.43 11.04 -1.51
N PHE A 223 -9.52 11.63 -2.29
CA PHE A 223 -8.30 12.23 -1.73
C PHE A 223 -8.54 13.61 -1.10
N ALA A 224 -9.72 14.21 -1.30
CA ALA A 224 -10.17 15.39 -0.57
C ALA A 224 -10.60 15.07 0.88
N GLN A 225 -10.84 13.80 1.21
CA GLN A 225 -11.25 13.40 2.55
C GLN A 225 -10.11 13.60 3.57
N PRO A 226 -10.43 14.03 4.82
CA PRO A 226 -9.43 14.41 5.81
C PRO A 226 -8.52 13.25 6.26
N ASP A 227 -8.98 12.02 6.19
CA ASP A 227 -8.22 10.85 6.64
C ASP A 227 -7.75 9.93 5.50
N ILE A 228 -7.96 10.34 4.24
CA ILE A 228 -7.45 9.61 3.07
C ILE A 228 -6.27 10.39 2.47
N ASP A 229 -5.08 9.82 2.57
CA ASP A 229 -3.83 10.44 2.13
C ASP A 229 -3.38 9.97 0.74
N GLY A 230 -4.27 9.35 -0.02
CA GLY A 230 -4.02 8.86 -1.37
C GLY A 230 -4.61 7.48 -1.63
N GLY A 231 -4.05 6.75 -2.59
CA GLY A 231 -4.60 5.47 -3.01
C GLY A 231 -3.57 4.36 -3.27
N LEU A 232 -3.96 3.12 -2.95
CA LEU A 232 -3.30 1.92 -3.45
C LEU A 232 -4.11 1.42 -4.64
N VAL A 233 -3.60 1.66 -5.86
CA VAL A 233 -4.34 1.57 -7.12
C VAL A 233 -3.99 0.27 -7.84
N GLY A 234 -4.99 -0.57 -8.12
CA GLY A 234 -4.81 -1.81 -8.89
C GLY A 234 -4.77 -1.55 -10.40
N GLY A 235 -5.69 -2.15 -11.16
CA GLY A 235 -5.68 -2.17 -12.62
C GLY A 235 -5.60 -0.80 -13.33
N ALA A 236 -6.07 0.28 -12.72
CA ALA A 236 -5.92 1.62 -13.27
C ALA A 236 -4.45 2.11 -13.28
N SER A 237 -3.58 1.52 -12.45
CA SER A 237 -2.14 1.84 -12.44
C SER A 237 -1.36 1.28 -13.64
N LEU A 238 -1.99 0.39 -14.41
CA LEU A 238 -1.42 -0.23 -15.61
C LEU A 238 -1.80 0.52 -16.91
N LYS A 239 -2.29 1.76 -16.80
CA LYS A 239 -2.83 2.55 -17.91
C LYS A 239 -2.48 4.02 -17.76
N ALA A 240 -2.56 4.79 -18.84
CA ALA A 240 -2.39 6.24 -18.85
C ALA A 240 -3.28 6.99 -17.83
N ASP A 241 -4.44 6.43 -17.49
CA ASP A 241 -5.34 6.99 -16.46
C ASP A 241 -4.69 7.09 -15.07
N PHE A 242 -3.60 6.36 -14.80
CA PHE A 242 -2.83 6.51 -13.57
C PHE A 242 -2.30 7.94 -13.40
N GLY A 243 -1.90 8.58 -14.50
CA GLY A 243 -1.50 9.98 -14.48
C GLY A 243 -2.60 10.93 -13.98
N LYS A 244 -3.87 10.67 -14.34
CA LYS A 244 -5.02 11.45 -13.85
C LYS A 244 -5.32 11.20 -12.37
N ILE A 245 -5.01 9.99 -11.87
CA ILE A 245 -5.15 9.67 -10.44
C ILE A 245 -4.05 10.36 -9.62
N VAL A 246 -2.83 10.43 -10.15
CA VAL A 246 -1.70 11.12 -9.50
C VAL A 246 -1.91 12.63 -9.45
N ASN A 247 -2.50 13.21 -10.50
CA ASN A 247 -2.70 14.66 -10.67
C ASN A 247 -4.19 15.08 -10.51
N TYR A 248 -4.95 14.38 -9.67
CA TYR A 248 -6.38 14.55 -9.38
C TYR A 248 -6.80 15.98 -9.07
#